data_87fb139d03a70112cf3ca53f03f803c5
#
_entry.id   87fb139d03a70112cf3ca53f03f803c5
#
_cell.length_a   1.000
_cell.length_b   1.000
_cell.length_c   1.000
_cell.angle_alpha   90.00
_cell.angle_beta   90.00
_cell.angle_gamma   90.00
#
_symmetry.space_group_name_H-M   'P 1'
#
loop_
_entity.id
_entity.type
_entity.pdbx_description
1 polymer ?
#
loop_
_entity_poly.entity_id
_entity_poly.type
_entity_poly.pdbx_seq_one_letter_code
_entity_poly.pdbx_strand_id
1 'polypeptide(L)'
;SYVLNEMTGSARKTVISKLWNCADKLLVIIEPGTPKGFDVIKYAREQLLNLGAHIVAPCQHEQECRIKSDDWCHFTCRVQRSKLHKLIKNADVPYEDEKYSYIVFAKEKVDNEGVRILRHPQIAKGRIDLEICGKNENKKIRITKKNKS
;
A
#
# COMPACT_ATOMS: atom_id res chain seq x y z
N SER A 1 4.09 11.90 4.82
CA SER A 1 4.68 10.54 4.82
C SER A 1 5.51 10.31 6.07
N TYR A 2 5.53 9.07 6.56
CA TYR A 2 6.37 8.57 7.67
C TYR A 2 6.17 9.29 9.02
N VAL A 3 5.03 9.89 9.26
CA VAL A 3 4.75 10.69 10.47
C VAL A 3 3.78 9.98 11.40
N LEU A 4 2.76 9.33 10.87
CA LEU A 4 1.72 8.70 11.70
C LEU A 4 2.25 7.53 12.54
N ASN A 5 3.30 6.85 12.05
CA ASN A 5 3.97 5.77 12.76
C ASN A 5 4.68 6.23 14.06
N GLU A 6 5.08 7.51 14.12
CA GLU A 6 5.75 8.11 15.29
C GLU A 6 4.75 8.62 16.35
N MET A 7 3.47 8.68 16.02
CA MET A 7 2.44 9.23 16.91
C MET A 7 1.81 8.19 17.83
N THR A 8 1.35 8.64 19.00
CA THR A 8 0.46 7.84 19.87
C THR A 8 -0.90 7.63 19.20
N GLY A 9 -1.66 6.62 19.62
CA GLY A 9 -2.95 6.28 19.01
C GLY A 9 -3.95 7.45 19.02
N SER A 10 -4.06 8.20 20.13
CA SER A 10 -4.97 9.34 20.25
C SER A 10 -4.55 10.52 19.38
N ALA A 11 -3.25 10.85 19.34
CA ALA A 11 -2.73 11.90 18.47
C ALA A 11 -2.92 11.53 16.99
N ARG A 12 -2.64 10.28 16.62
CA ARG A 12 -2.85 9.77 15.26
C ARG A 12 -4.29 9.92 14.80
N LYS A 13 -5.26 9.54 15.64
CA LYS A 13 -6.69 9.70 15.35
C LYS A 13 -7.04 11.15 15.02
N THR A 14 -6.60 12.08 15.87
CA THR A 14 -6.86 13.50 15.70
C THR A 14 -6.23 14.06 14.44
N VAL A 15 -4.98 13.69 14.16
CA VAL A 15 -4.24 14.17 12.98
C VAL A 15 -4.86 13.65 11.70
N ILE A 16 -5.23 12.38 11.62
CA ILE A 16 -5.90 11.81 10.44
C ILE A 16 -7.21 12.57 10.14
N SER A 17 -8.05 12.82 11.15
CA SER A 17 -9.29 13.57 10.98
C SER A 17 -9.03 15.01 10.50
N LYS A 18 -8.03 15.69 11.06
CA LYS A 18 -7.65 17.04 10.62
C LYS A 18 -7.15 17.06 9.18
N LEU A 19 -6.27 16.11 8.80
CA LEU A 19 -5.78 15.99 7.44
C LEU A 19 -6.92 15.76 6.45
N TRP A 20 -7.90 14.91 6.82
CA TRP A 20 -9.08 14.67 5.99
C TRP A 20 -9.93 15.92 5.80
N ASN A 21 -10.14 16.67 6.86
CA ASN A 21 -10.92 17.92 6.79
C ASN A 21 -10.21 19.00 5.96
N CYS A 22 -8.87 19.05 5.99
CA CYS A 22 -8.07 19.99 5.21
C CYS A 22 -7.88 19.56 3.76
N ALA A 23 -8.07 18.28 3.44
CA ALA A 23 -7.92 17.79 2.06
C ALA A 23 -9.09 18.29 1.21
N ASP A 24 -8.78 18.90 0.08
CA ASP A 24 -9.80 19.36 -0.88
C ASP A 24 -10.36 18.19 -1.68
N LYS A 25 -9.53 17.42 -2.36
CA LYS A 25 -9.93 16.30 -3.23
C LYS A 25 -9.35 14.97 -2.80
N LEU A 26 -8.06 14.93 -2.55
CA LEU A 26 -7.31 13.70 -2.28
C LEU A 26 -6.49 13.80 -1.00
N LEU A 27 -6.39 12.69 -0.29
CA LEU A 27 -5.45 12.49 0.82
C LEU A 27 -4.59 11.27 0.54
N VAL A 28 -3.27 11.46 0.53
CA VAL A 28 -2.28 10.38 0.37
C VAL A 28 -1.56 10.17 1.69
N ILE A 29 -1.57 8.95 2.19
CA ILE A 29 -0.84 8.53 3.39
C ILE A 29 0.20 7.50 2.97
N ILE A 30 1.46 7.71 3.36
CA ILE A 30 2.59 6.83 3.07
C ILE A 30 3.32 6.56 4.38
N GLU A 31 3.55 5.30 4.70
CA GLU A 31 4.26 4.83 5.89
C GLU A 31 5.33 3.78 5.50
N PRO A 32 6.31 3.50 6.37
CA PRO A 32 7.30 2.48 6.10
C PRO A 32 6.66 1.13 5.73
N GLY A 33 7.24 0.40 4.78
CA GLY A 33 6.77 -0.92 4.33
C GLY A 33 7.08 -2.04 5.31
N THR A 34 6.87 -1.79 6.60
CA THR A 34 7.02 -2.72 7.71
C THR A 34 5.64 -3.18 8.21
N PRO A 35 5.55 -4.28 8.98
CA PRO A 35 4.29 -4.68 9.63
C PRO A 35 3.65 -3.52 10.41
N LYS A 36 4.45 -2.80 11.24
CA LYS A 36 3.99 -1.66 12.02
C LYS A 36 3.47 -0.52 11.14
N GLY A 37 4.17 -0.18 10.06
CA GLY A 37 3.72 0.86 9.12
C GLY A 37 2.43 0.46 8.40
N PHE A 38 2.29 -0.82 8.04
CA PHE A 38 1.04 -1.33 7.46
C PHE A 38 -0.14 -1.30 8.45
N ASP A 39 0.08 -1.58 9.74
CA ASP A 39 -0.96 -1.45 10.76
C ASP A 39 -1.44 0.00 10.90
N VAL A 40 -0.53 0.97 10.77
CA VAL A 40 -0.91 2.39 10.71
C VAL A 40 -1.77 2.69 9.48
N ILE A 41 -1.42 2.14 8.32
CA ILE A 41 -2.23 2.28 7.10
C ILE A 41 -3.62 1.64 7.27
N LYS A 42 -3.71 0.44 7.86
CA LYS A 42 -5.01 -0.20 8.16
C LYS A 42 -5.86 0.67 9.10
N TYR A 43 -5.26 1.17 10.16
CA TYR A 43 -5.94 2.07 11.09
C TYR A 43 -6.47 3.33 10.41
N ALA A 44 -5.63 3.99 9.60
CA ALA A 44 -6.05 5.18 8.85
C ALA A 44 -7.17 4.85 7.85
N ARG A 45 -7.09 3.68 7.22
CA ARG A 45 -8.10 3.18 6.29
C ARG A 45 -9.47 3.07 6.96
N GLU A 46 -9.56 2.39 8.08
CA GLU A 46 -10.81 2.22 8.83
C GLU A 46 -11.37 3.57 9.29
N GLN A 47 -10.53 4.41 9.85
CA GLN A 47 -10.95 5.73 10.33
C GLN A 47 -11.51 6.61 9.20
N LEU A 48 -10.84 6.66 8.04
CA LEU A 48 -11.23 7.51 6.93
C LEU A 48 -12.47 6.98 6.20
N LEU A 49 -12.62 5.68 6.04
CA LEU A 49 -13.86 5.08 5.53
C LEU A 49 -15.06 5.43 6.41
N ASN A 50 -14.91 5.39 7.74
CA ASN A 50 -15.94 5.79 8.68
C ASN A 50 -16.27 7.30 8.60
N LEU A 51 -15.36 8.11 8.05
CA LEU A 51 -15.58 9.54 7.77
C LEU A 51 -16.11 9.80 6.35
N GLY A 52 -16.50 8.76 5.62
CA GLY A 52 -17.06 8.86 4.27
C GLY A 52 -16.03 9.06 3.17
N ALA A 53 -14.76 8.74 3.42
CA ALA A 53 -13.74 8.75 2.39
C ALA A 53 -13.88 7.54 1.45
N HIS A 54 -13.49 7.71 0.18
CA HIS A 54 -13.46 6.65 -0.81
C HIS A 54 -12.02 6.26 -1.17
N ILE A 55 -11.74 4.98 -1.27
CA ILE A 55 -10.39 4.50 -1.60
C ILE A 55 -10.15 4.59 -3.11
N VAL A 56 -9.06 5.25 -3.48
CA VAL A 56 -8.56 5.34 -4.86
C VAL A 56 -7.52 4.26 -5.14
N ALA A 57 -6.59 4.05 -4.21
CA ALA A 57 -5.48 3.10 -4.36
C ALA A 57 -4.92 2.72 -2.96
N PRO A 58 -4.27 1.57 -2.83
CA PRO A 58 -4.08 0.48 -3.78
C PRO A 58 -5.21 -0.56 -3.75
N CYS A 59 -6.14 -0.44 -2.77
CA CYS A 59 -7.21 -1.40 -2.55
C CYS A 59 -8.32 -1.23 -3.60
N GLN A 60 -8.82 -2.36 -4.10
CA GLN A 60 -9.92 -2.42 -5.06
C GLN A 60 -11.29 -2.55 -4.38
N HIS A 61 -11.34 -2.40 -3.06
CA HIS A 61 -12.55 -2.50 -2.26
C HIS A 61 -12.46 -1.68 -0.97
N GLU A 62 -13.60 -1.30 -0.45
CA GLU A 62 -13.75 -0.58 0.82
C GLU A 62 -14.17 -1.50 1.99
N GLN A 63 -14.32 -2.80 1.74
CA GLN A 63 -14.58 -3.82 2.75
C GLN A 63 -13.34 -3.99 3.65
N GLU A 64 -13.47 -4.74 4.74
CA GLU A 64 -12.37 -5.08 5.63
C GLU A 64 -11.14 -5.63 4.87
N CYS A 65 -9.96 -5.23 5.32
CA CYS A 65 -8.71 -5.70 4.71
C CYS A 65 -8.49 -7.18 5.00
N ARG A 66 -8.32 -7.98 3.93
CA ARG A 66 -8.18 -9.45 4.01
C ARG A 66 -6.73 -9.93 4.18
N ILE A 67 -5.79 -9.02 4.38
CA ILE A 67 -4.40 -9.41 4.71
C ILE A 67 -4.38 -9.93 6.14
N LYS A 68 -3.87 -11.14 6.33
CA LYS A 68 -3.77 -11.81 7.63
C LYS A 68 -2.81 -11.07 8.57
N SER A 69 -2.94 -11.35 9.86
CA SER A 69 -2.14 -10.69 10.92
C SER A 69 -0.64 -11.01 10.86
N ASP A 70 -0.25 -12.11 10.23
CA ASP A 70 1.13 -12.55 10.02
C ASP A 70 1.74 -12.00 8.71
N ASP A 71 0.98 -11.18 7.98
CA ASP A 71 1.35 -10.65 6.67
C ASP A 71 1.03 -9.16 6.55
N TRP A 72 1.68 -8.46 5.60
CA TRP A 72 1.45 -7.03 5.37
C TRP A 72 1.56 -6.66 3.88
N CYS A 73 0.73 -5.69 3.47
CA CYS A 73 0.76 -5.14 2.13
C CYS A 73 1.79 -4.02 2.05
N HIS A 74 2.77 -4.19 1.17
CA HIS A 74 3.80 -3.19 0.92
C HIS A 74 4.16 -3.13 -0.57
N PHE A 75 4.88 -2.09 -0.92
CA PHE A 75 5.42 -1.83 -2.24
C PHE A 75 6.92 -1.63 -2.13
N THR A 76 7.61 -1.76 -3.23
CA THR A 76 9.04 -1.52 -3.30
C THR A 76 9.31 -0.53 -4.43
N CYS A 77 10.10 0.49 -4.14
CA CYS A 77 10.58 1.45 -5.13
C CYS A 77 12.11 1.48 -5.10
N ARG A 78 12.73 1.40 -6.25
CA ARG A 78 14.18 1.54 -6.37
C ARG A 78 14.57 3.01 -6.38
N VAL A 79 15.36 3.40 -5.38
CA VAL A 79 15.83 4.77 -5.20
C VAL A 79 17.34 4.83 -5.41
N GLN A 80 17.78 5.82 -6.17
CA GLN A 80 19.21 6.07 -6.38
C GLN A 80 19.85 6.63 -5.11
N ARG A 81 20.96 6.03 -4.66
CA ARG A 81 21.71 6.54 -3.51
C ARG A 81 22.55 7.75 -3.91
N SER A 82 22.46 8.83 -3.15
CA SER A 82 23.39 9.94 -3.27
C SER A 82 24.80 9.53 -2.84
N LYS A 83 25.81 10.32 -3.23
CA LYS A 83 27.21 10.10 -2.80
C LYS A 83 27.33 10.05 -1.26
N LEU A 84 26.65 10.97 -0.57
CA LEU A 84 26.63 11.03 0.89
C LEU A 84 25.96 9.79 1.50
N HIS A 85 24.85 9.33 0.94
CA HIS A 85 24.14 8.14 1.40
C HIS A 85 25.01 6.88 1.28
N LYS A 86 25.75 6.73 0.18
CA LYS A 86 26.73 5.63 0.00
C LYS A 86 27.83 5.67 1.06
N LEU A 87 28.37 6.87 1.34
CA LEU A 87 29.42 7.05 2.32
C LEU A 87 28.95 6.68 3.73
N ILE A 88 27.78 7.16 4.16
CA ILE A 88 27.24 6.91 5.50
C ILE A 88 26.92 5.42 5.71
N LYS A 89 26.36 4.75 4.70
CA LYS A 89 25.98 3.32 4.78
C LYS A 89 27.12 2.36 4.37
N ASN A 90 28.29 2.87 4.02
CA ASN A 90 29.42 2.09 3.49
C ASN A 90 28.97 1.09 2.40
N ALA A 91 28.20 1.58 1.44
CA ALA A 91 27.49 0.76 0.47
C ALA A 91 28.03 0.98 -0.96
N ASP A 92 28.46 -0.11 -1.62
CA ASP A 92 28.97 -0.06 -2.98
C ASP A 92 27.87 0.04 -4.04
N VAL A 93 26.67 -0.48 -3.72
CA VAL A 93 25.55 -0.51 -4.67
C VAL A 93 24.96 0.88 -4.87
N PRO A 94 24.74 1.32 -6.14
CA PRO A 94 24.27 2.68 -6.44
C PRO A 94 22.81 2.94 -6.14
N TYR A 95 22.05 1.95 -5.72
CA TYR A 95 20.61 2.05 -5.43
C TYR A 95 20.24 1.34 -4.14
N GLU A 96 19.04 1.64 -3.64
CA GLU A 96 18.40 0.96 -2.52
C GLU A 96 16.94 0.68 -2.88
N ASP A 97 16.44 -0.49 -2.54
CA ASP A 97 15.03 -0.85 -2.72
C ASP A 97 14.28 -0.48 -1.43
N GLU A 98 13.61 0.70 -1.46
CA GLU A 98 12.82 1.21 -0.35
C GLU A 98 11.44 0.55 -0.32
N LYS A 99 11.07 0.01 0.83
CA LYS A 99 9.75 -0.56 1.07
C LYS A 99 8.84 0.47 1.73
N TYR A 100 7.62 0.59 1.21
CA TYR A 100 6.60 1.48 1.77
C TYR A 100 5.20 0.85 1.68
N SER A 101 4.32 1.29 2.56
CA SER A 101 2.88 1.03 2.51
C SER A 101 2.16 2.35 2.28
N TYR A 102 1.13 2.37 1.46
CA TYR A 102 0.40 3.61 1.19
C TYR A 102 -1.08 3.37 0.97
N ILE A 103 -1.84 4.45 1.11
CA ILE A 103 -3.24 4.49 0.74
C ILE A 103 -3.61 5.89 0.24
N VAL A 104 -4.50 5.94 -0.75
CA VAL A 104 -5.03 7.18 -1.33
C VAL A 104 -6.54 7.19 -1.16
N PHE A 105 -7.05 8.31 -0.66
CA PHE A 105 -8.48 8.55 -0.50
C PHE A 105 -8.94 9.74 -1.33
N ALA A 106 -10.18 9.68 -1.80
CA ALA A 106 -10.88 10.78 -2.43
C ALA A 106 -12.12 11.19 -1.63
N LYS A 107 -12.55 12.45 -1.80
CA LYS A 107 -13.83 12.96 -1.29
C LYS A 107 -15.02 12.39 -2.05
N GLU A 108 -14.83 12.13 -3.32
CA GLU A 108 -15.84 11.56 -4.21
C GLU A 108 -15.51 10.12 -4.55
N LYS A 109 -16.55 9.35 -4.82
CA LYS A 109 -16.38 7.95 -5.21
C LYS A 109 -15.70 7.86 -6.56
N VAL A 110 -14.68 7.05 -6.63
CA VAL A 110 -13.95 6.74 -7.88
C VAL A 110 -14.23 5.30 -8.26
N ASP A 111 -14.58 5.06 -9.53
CA ASP A 111 -14.68 3.71 -10.04
C ASP A 111 -13.28 3.10 -10.14
N ASN A 112 -13.11 2.03 -9.41
CA ASN A 112 -11.82 1.33 -9.31
C ASN A 112 -11.98 -0.07 -9.87
N GLU A 113 -11.45 -0.29 -11.07
CA GLU A 113 -11.43 -1.59 -11.72
C GLU A 113 -10.03 -2.22 -11.63
N GLY A 114 -9.98 -3.54 -11.50
CA GLY A 114 -8.75 -4.29 -11.51
C GLY A 114 -8.51 -5.12 -10.25
N VAL A 115 -7.26 -5.52 -10.05
CA VAL A 115 -6.81 -6.29 -8.89
C VAL A 115 -5.43 -5.82 -8.44
N ARG A 116 -5.17 -5.88 -7.14
CA ARG A 116 -3.84 -5.62 -6.59
C ARG A 116 -3.01 -6.90 -6.59
N ILE A 117 -1.85 -6.89 -7.24
CA ILE A 117 -0.86 -7.97 -7.13
C ILE A 117 -0.12 -7.81 -5.79
N LEU A 118 -0.23 -8.82 -4.92
CA LEU A 118 0.30 -8.76 -3.55
C LEU A 118 1.78 -9.12 -3.45
N ARG A 119 2.25 -10.00 -4.34
CA ARG A 119 3.61 -10.55 -4.31
C ARG A 119 4.27 -10.46 -5.66
N HIS A 120 5.58 -10.58 -5.66
CA HIS A 120 6.34 -10.68 -6.91
C HIS A 120 5.83 -11.85 -7.74
N PRO A 121 5.52 -11.65 -9.04
CA PRO A 121 5.06 -12.73 -9.92
C PRO A 121 6.06 -13.89 -9.96
N GLN A 122 5.56 -15.11 -9.82
CA GLN A 122 6.38 -16.32 -9.99
C GLN A 122 6.34 -16.76 -11.44
N ILE A 123 7.41 -16.49 -12.16
CA ILE A 123 7.52 -16.76 -13.59
C ILE A 123 8.21 -18.11 -13.79
N ALA A 124 7.54 -19.04 -14.50
CA ALA A 124 8.09 -20.32 -14.93
C ALA A 124 7.80 -20.54 -16.42
N LYS A 125 8.43 -21.57 -17.02
CA LYS A 125 8.23 -21.87 -18.45
C LYS A 125 6.75 -22.08 -18.79
N GLY A 126 6.18 -21.17 -19.58
CA GLY A 126 4.82 -21.23 -20.05
C GLY A 126 3.72 -20.82 -19.06
N ARG A 127 4.07 -20.34 -17.86
CA ARG A 127 3.10 -19.89 -16.83
C ARG A 127 3.62 -18.74 -15.99
N ILE A 128 2.69 -17.96 -15.45
CA ILE A 128 2.91 -16.93 -14.43
C ILE A 128 1.92 -17.18 -13.32
N ASP A 129 2.41 -17.39 -12.09
CA ASP A 129 1.57 -17.52 -10.90
C ASP A 129 1.56 -16.17 -10.16
N LEU A 130 0.36 -15.65 -9.89
CA LEU A 130 0.12 -14.37 -9.21
C LEU A 130 -0.70 -14.60 -7.95
N GLU A 131 -0.38 -13.84 -6.93
CA GLU A 131 -1.23 -13.69 -5.75
C GLU A 131 -1.88 -12.31 -5.79
N ILE A 132 -3.21 -12.28 -5.80
CA ILE A 132 -3.98 -11.06 -6.00
C ILE A 132 -4.94 -10.78 -4.85
N CYS A 133 -5.13 -9.49 -4.56
CA CYS A 133 -6.22 -8.97 -3.75
C CYS A 133 -7.24 -8.33 -4.70
N GLY A 134 -8.40 -8.97 -4.82
CA GLY A 134 -9.50 -8.51 -5.64
C GLY A 134 -10.63 -7.91 -4.82
N LYS A 135 -11.67 -7.45 -5.52
CA LYS A 135 -12.85 -6.83 -4.91
C LYS A 135 -13.54 -7.75 -3.91
N ASN A 136 -13.66 -9.04 -4.22
CA ASN A 136 -14.42 -10.01 -3.44
C ASN A 136 -13.54 -10.98 -2.64
N GLU A 137 -12.32 -11.27 -3.09
CA GLU A 137 -11.44 -12.27 -2.47
C GLU A 137 -9.96 -12.02 -2.76
N ASN A 138 -9.10 -12.60 -1.90
CA ASN A 138 -7.69 -12.80 -2.22
C ASN A 138 -7.52 -14.19 -2.80
N LYS A 139 -6.84 -14.32 -3.93
CA LYS A 139 -6.62 -15.62 -4.57
C LYS A 139 -5.30 -15.72 -5.30
N LYS A 140 -4.86 -16.95 -5.50
CA LYS A 140 -3.75 -17.27 -6.41
C LYS A 140 -4.33 -17.60 -7.78
N ILE A 141 -3.80 -16.94 -8.81
CA ILE A 141 -4.19 -17.18 -10.21
C ILE A 141 -2.99 -17.63 -11.00
N ARG A 142 -3.24 -18.49 -11.97
CA ARG A 142 -2.24 -18.96 -12.92
C ARG A 142 -2.61 -18.49 -14.32
N ILE A 143 -1.69 -17.76 -14.95
CA ILE A 143 -1.81 -17.28 -16.31
C ILE A 143 -0.92 -18.17 -17.19
N THR A 144 -1.50 -18.70 -18.28
CA THR A 144 -0.80 -19.50 -19.28
C THR A 144 -1.06 -18.93 -20.68
N LYS A 145 -0.29 -19.35 -21.69
CA LYS A 145 -0.55 -18.90 -23.08
C LYS A 145 -1.95 -19.23 -23.59
N LYS A 146 -2.60 -20.25 -23.02
CA LYS A 146 -3.98 -20.65 -23.37
C LYS A 146 -5.07 -19.72 -22.79
N ASN A 147 -4.75 -18.92 -21.76
CA ASN A 147 -5.70 -18.02 -21.12
C ASN A 147 -5.72 -16.62 -21.79
N LYS A 148 -5.21 -16.51 -23.01
CA LYS A 148 -5.37 -15.33 -23.84
C LYS A 148 -6.69 -15.46 -24.62
N SER A 149 -7.77 -15.04 -24.00
CA SER A 149 -9.02 -14.70 -24.67
C SER A 149 -9.52 -13.38 -24.12
#